data_72df02152c5d81878dbbb11f53a16921
#
_entry.id   72df02152c5d81878dbbb11f53a16921
#
_cell.length_a   1.000
_cell.length_b   1.000
_cell.length_c   1.000
_cell.angle_alpha   90.00
_cell.angle_beta   90.00
_cell.angle_gamma   90.00
#
_symmetry.space_group_name_H-M   'P 1'
#
loop_
_entity.id
_entity.type
_entity.pdbx_description
1 polymer ?
#
loop_
_entity_poly.entity_id
_entity_poly.type
_entity_poly.pdbx_seq_one_letter_code
_entity_poly.pdbx_strand_id
1 'polypeptide(L)' 'SIFLPPSNPHEAALAARHADLEARIAKEAQRPIPDPAIIADLKKAKLRIKDSLPH' A
#
# COMPACT_ATOMS: atom_id res chain seq x y z
N SER A 1 6.01 -19.90 -12.23
CA SER A 1 5.63 -18.71 -12.97
C SER A 1 6.77 -17.71 -12.98
N ILE A 2 6.90 -17.02 -14.06
CA ILE A 2 7.95 -16.02 -14.21
C ILE A 2 7.43 -14.71 -13.65
N PHE A 3 8.16 -14.18 -12.68
CA PHE A 3 7.85 -12.85 -12.18
C PHE A 3 8.36 -11.81 -13.18
N LEU A 4 7.44 -11.02 -13.71
CA LEU A 4 7.78 -9.93 -14.61
C LEU A 4 7.75 -8.62 -13.83
N PRO A 5 8.88 -7.95 -13.66
CA PRO A 5 8.89 -6.66 -12.98
C PRO A 5 8.14 -5.63 -13.82
N PRO A 6 7.57 -4.61 -13.19
CA PRO A 6 6.96 -3.51 -13.95
C PRO A 6 7.99 -2.88 -14.87
N SER A 7 7.59 -2.59 -16.10
CA SER A 7 8.48 -1.99 -17.08
C SER A 7 8.73 -0.50 -16.80
N ASN A 8 7.90 0.12 -15.97
CA ASN A 8 7.96 1.53 -15.65
C ASN A 8 8.45 1.70 -14.21
N PRO A 9 9.60 2.39 -13.99
CA PRO A 9 10.11 2.62 -12.63
C PRO A 9 9.11 3.34 -11.72
N HIS A 10 8.30 4.23 -12.27
CA HIS A 10 7.29 4.93 -11.51
C HIS A 10 6.21 3.96 -10.99
N GLU A 11 5.75 3.06 -11.85
CA GLU A 11 4.79 2.04 -11.47
C GLU A 11 5.38 1.10 -10.42
N ALA A 12 6.65 0.72 -10.57
CA ALA A 12 7.33 -0.13 -9.59
C ALA A 12 7.39 0.54 -8.23
N ALA A 13 7.68 1.84 -8.20
CA ALA A 13 7.72 2.60 -6.95
C ALA A 13 6.34 2.68 -6.29
N LEU A 14 5.29 2.92 -7.08
CA LEU A 14 3.92 2.96 -6.58
C LEU A 14 3.49 1.60 -6.04
N ALA A 15 3.80 0.54 -6.76
CA ALA A 15 3.46 -0.82 -6.32
C ALA A 15 4.16 -1.16 -5.00
N ALA A 16 5.43 -0.78 -4.86
CA ALA A 16 6.18 -0.99 -3.63
C ALA A 16 5.57 -0.21 -2.46
N ARG A 17 5.16 1.03 -2.69
CA ARG A 17 4.50 1.84 -1.66
C ARG A 17 3.16 1.25 -1.26
N HIS A 18 2.40 0.76 -2.23
CA HIS A 18 1.11 0.11 -1.96
C HIS A 18 1.31 -1.10 -1.05
N ALA A 19 2.27 -1.95 -1.35
CA ALA A 19 2.58 -3.12 -0.53
C ALA A 19 3.05 -2.72 0.87
N ASP A 20 3.87 -1.69 0.97
CA ASP A 20 4.34 -1.18 2.27
C ASP A 20 3.18 -0.66 3.12
N LEU A 21 2.27 0.08 2.51
CA LEU A 21 1.09 0.59 3.22
C LEU A 21 0.18 -0.54 3.69
N GLU A 22 -0.01 -1.58 2.87
CA GLU A 22 -0.78 -2.74 3.28
C GLU A 22 -0.16 -3.44 4.50
N ALA A 23 1.17 -3.58 4.50
CA ALA A 23 1.87 -4.17 5.62
C ALA A 23 1.71 -3.33 6.89
N ARG A 24 1.77 -2.01 6.75
CA ARG A 24 1.60 -1.09 7.89
C ARG A 24 0.18 -1.16 8.43
N ILE A 25 -0.82 -1.24 7.57
CA ILE A 25 -2.23 -1.38 8.00
C ILE A 25 -2.40 -2.67 8.79
N ALA A 26 -1.89 -3.79 8.27
CA ALA A 26 -1.98 -5.07 8.95
C ALA A 26 -1.31 -5.03 10.32
N LYS A 27 -0.13 -4.42 10.39
CA LYS A 27 0.62 -4.31 11.63
C LYS A 27 -0.12 -3.46 12.66
N GLU A 28 -0.70 -2.34 12.23
CA GLU A 28 -1.47 -1.46 13.12
C GLU A 28 -2.74 -2.17 13.61
N ALA A 29 -3.40 -2.91 12.73
CA ALA A 29 -4.61 -3.65 13.09
C ALA A 29 -4.34 -4.78 14.11
N GLN A 30 -3.10 -5.29 14.16
CA GLN A 30 -2.71 -6.34 15.09
C GLN A 30 -2.32 -5.83 16.47
N ARG A 31 -2.21 -4.52 16.65
CA ARG A 31 -1.88 -3.95 17.96
C ARG A 31 -3.02 -4.21 18.94
N PRO A 32 -2.71 -4.34 20.25
CA PRO A 32 -3.76 -4.55 21.27
C PRO A 32 -4.83 -3.46 21.22
N ILE A 33 -4.43 -2.22 20.95
CA ILE A 33 -5.35 -1.10 20.83
C ILE A 33 -5.04 -0.42 19.48
N PRO A 34 -5.67 -0.88 18.37
CA PRO A 34 -5.45 -0.26 17.07
C PRO A 34 -5.92 1.20 17.08
N ASP A 35 -5.17 2.05 16.39
CA ASP A 35 -5.56 3.46 16.25
C ASP A 35 -6.34 3.63 14.94
N PRO A 36 -7.66 3.88 15.02
CA PRO A 36 -8.46 4.01 13.80
C PRO A 36 -8.06 5.21 12.94
N ALA A 37 -7.52 6.26 13.53
CA ALA A 37 -7.07 7.42 12.77
C ALA A 37 -5.86 7.07 11.91
N ILE A 38 -4.90 6.31 12.45
CA ILE A 38 -3.73 5.86 11.70
C ILE A 38 -4.15 4.91 10.59
N ILE A 39 -5.04 3.97 10.88
CA ILE A 39 -5.55 3.02 9.90
C ILE A 39 -6.26 3.77 8.76
N ALA A 40 -7.09 4.74 9.09
CA ALA A 40 -7.81 5.53 8.09
C ALA A 40 -6.84 6.30 7.20
N ASP A 41 -5.80 6.90 7.77
CA ASP A 41 -4.78 7.64 7.01
C ASP A 41 -4.03 6.72 6.06
N LEU A 42 -3.64 5.53 6.54
CA LEU A 42 -2.93 4.54 5.73
C LEU A 42 -3.80 4.04 4.58
N LYS A 43 -5.08 3.78 4.85
CA LYS A 43 -6.01 3.36 3.81
C LYS A 43 -6.22 4.44 2.76
N LYS A 44 -6.26 5.70 3.17
CA LYS A 44 -6.40 6.83 2.27
C LYS A 44 -5.18 6.94 1.35
N ALA A 45 -3.99 6.82 1.92
CA ALA A 45 -2.75 6.83 1.14
C ALA A 45 -2.71 5.66 0.15
N LYS A 46 -3.13 4.47 0.59
CA LYS A 46 -3.19 3.29 -0.28
C LYS A 46 -4.15 3.53 -1.46
N LEU A 47 -5.31 4.11 -1.20
CA LEU A 47 -6.29 4.40 -2.24
C LEU A 47 -5.72 5.37 -3.28
N ARG A 48 -5.00 6.40 -2.85
CA ARG A 48 -4.38 7.36 -3.76
C ARG A 48 -3.38 6.68 -4.70
N ILE A 49 -2.60 5.76 -4.16
CA ILE A 49 -1.62 5.01 -4.96
C ILE A 49 -2.35 4.11 -5.96
N LYS A 50 -3.39 3.44 -5.50
CA LYS A 50 -4.20 2.57 -6.37
C LYS A 50 -4.81 3.35 -7.52
N ASP A 51 -5.28 4.56 -7.27
CA ASP A 51 -5.85 5.42 -8.31
C ASP A 51 -4.80 5.90 -9.30
N SER A 52 -3.54 5.95 -8.88
CA SER A 52 -2.42 6.36 -9.74
C SER A 52 -1.87 5.22 -10.58
N LEU A 53 -2.18 3.98 -10.24
CA LEU A 53 -1.72 2.82 -10.99
C LEU A 53 -2.68 2.55 -12.16
N PRO A 54 -2.15 2.09 -13.31
CA PRO A 54 -3.01 1.69 -14.42
C PRO A 54 -3.85 0.47 -14.02
N HIS A 55 -5.07 0.45 -14.52
CA HIS A 55 -6.02 -0.63 -14.25
C HIS A 55 -6.01 -1.65 -15.36
#